data_ee3ad620174841637d76d4d2df9be330
#
_entry.id   ee3ad620174841637d76d4d2df9be330
#
_cell.length_a   1.000
_cell.length_b   1.000
_cell.length_c   1.000
_cell.angle_alpha   90.00
_cell.angle_beta   90.00
_cell.angle_gamma   90.00
#
_symmetry.space_group_name_H-M   'P 1'
#
loop_
_entity.id
_entity.type
_entity.pdbx_description
1 polymer ?
#
loop_
_entity_poly.entity_id
_entity_poly.type
_entity_poly.pdbx_seq_one_letter_code
_entity_poly.pdbx_strand_id
1 'polypeptide(L)'
;MLARLVAEADAETERRRAVLSEAKLWAALPGAPPARSLAGALRQPRLALIAETKRRTPTMGLLAESYDPAALARTYAAAGADAISVLCQETSFGGEPAHLTAVRAVTGTAPVLRKDFVTSEYQLVEARALGADAVLLIVGALPPARLESLLGTTRRLGLEALVEVHDEAETEVALAAGARIIGVNHRDLTTFTVDLRLTERLRPLIPNDRVVVAESGIHGAADAARMRGAGADAILVGELLMRAPDPGAVVRSLVALEART
;
A
#
# COMPACT_ATOMS: atom_id res chain seq x y z
N MET A 1 -0.68 16.89 -10.11
CA MET A 1 0.42 16.13 -9.47
C MET A 1 0.31 14.64 -9.79
N LEU A 2 -0.83 13.99 -9.59
CA LEU A 2 -1.02 12.54 -9.88
C LEU A 2 -0.56 12.16 -11.29
N ALA A 3 -1.01 12.88 -12.33
CA ALA A 3 -0.60 12.60 -13.71
C ALA A 3 0.93 12.63 -13.94
N ARG A 4 1.66 13.51 -13.23
CA ARG A 4 3.12 13.53 -13.27
C ARG A 4 3.73 12.29 -12.64
N LEU A 5 3.25 11.88 -11.46
CA LEU A 5 3.74 10.70 -10.76
C LEU A 5 3.46 9.41 -11.56
N VAL A 6 2.30 9.34 -12.21
CA VAL A 6 1.97 8.25 -13.14
C VAL A 6 2.94 8.24 -14.32
N ALA A 7 3.18 9.39 -14.96
CA ALA A 7 4.11 9.46 -16.09
C ALA A 7 5.56 9.09 -15.71
N GLU A 8 6.02 9.48 -14.50
CA GLU A 8 7.31 9.05 -13.97
C GLU A 8 7.36 7.53 -13.82
N ALA A 9 6.34 6.91 -13.20
CA ALA A 9 6.26 5.46 -13.00
C ALA A 9 6.17 4.69 -14.32
N ASP A 10 5.43 5.21 -15.32
CA ASP A 10 5.36 4.61 -16.66
C ASP A 10 6.72 4.64 -17.35
N ALA A 11 7.44 5.77 -17.30
CA ALA A 11 8.79 5.89 -17.86
C ALA A 11 9.79 4.93 -17.17
N GLU A 12 9.72 4.80 -15.86
CA GLU A 12 10.50 3.85 -15.07
C GLU A 12 10.19 2.40 -15.48
N THR A 13 8.89 2.09 -15.65
CA THR A 13 8.42 0.77 -16.07
C THR A 13 8.95 0.41 -17.46
N GLU A 14 8.92 1.32 -18.42
CA GLU A 14 9.44 1.07 -19.76
C GLU A 14 10.97 0.87 -19.76
N ARG A 15 11.73 1.60 -18.93
CA ARG A 15 13.17 1.34 -18.73
C ARG A 15 13.41 -0.08 -18.22
N ARG A 16 12.66 -0.53 -17.22
CA ARG A 16 12.79 -1.89 -16.66
C ARG A 16 12.36 -2.96 -17.67
N ARG A 17 11.29 -2.72 -18.44
CA ARG A 17 10.80 -3.62 -19.50
C ARG A 17 11.85 -3.83 -20.60
N ALA A 18 12.62 -2.79 -20.94
CA ALA A 18 13.72 -2.89 -21.92
C ALA A 18 14.86 -3.81 -21.46
N VAL A 19 15.10 -3.90 -20.13
CA VAL A 19 16.14 -4.75 -19.54
C VAL A 19 15.62 -6.16 -19.25
N LEU A 20 14.40 -6.27 -18.71
CA LEU A 20 13.78 -7.52 -18.31
C LEU A 20 12.39 -7.63 -18.97
N SER A 21 12.28 -8.45 -20.02
CA SER A 21 11.02 -8.60 -20.76
C SER A 21 9.94 -9.25 -19.90
N GLU A 22 8.69 -8.93 -20.20
CA GLU A 22 7.51 -9.51 -19.53
C GLU A 22 7.49 -11.04 -19.61
N ALA A 23 7.91 -11.62 -20.76
CA ALA A 23 8.01 -13.07 -20.92
C ALA A 23 8.98 -13.71 -19.92
N LYS A 24 10.10 -13.04 -19.63
CA LYS A 24 11.06 -13.53 -18.61
C LYS A 24 10.48 -13.45 -17.19
N LEU A 25 9.70 -12.40 -16.90
CA LEU A 25 8.99 -12.28 -15.63
C LEU A 25 7.95 -13.41 -15.47
N TRP A 26 7.14 -13.66 -16.49
CA TRP A 26 6.21 -14.80 -16.50
C TRP A 26 6.91 -16.14 -16.27
N ALA A 27 8.04 -16.35 -16.91
CA ALA A 27 8.84 -17.58 -16.73
C ALA A 27 9.42 -17.73 -15.31
N ALA A 28 9.59 -16.64 -14.57
CA ALA A 28 10.09 -16.64 -13.19
C ALA A 28 9.00 -16.93 -12.14
N LEU A 29 7.71 -16.76 -12.47
CA LEU A 29 6.59 -16.90 -11.50
C LEU A 29 6.52 -18.27 -10.80
N PRO A 30 6.82 -19.42 -11.43
CA PRO A 30 6.81 -20.70 -10.73
C PRO A 30 7.78 -20.78 -9.55
N GLY A 31 8.84 -19.97 -9.55
CA GLY A 31 9.80 -19.85 -8.43
C GLY A 31 9.42 -18.82 -7.38
N ALA A 32 8.38 -18.03 -7.61
CA ALA A 32 7.94 -17.01 -6.65
C ALA A 32 7.30 -17.66 -5.42
N PRO A 33 7.60 -17.18 -4.18
CA PRO A 33 7.01 -17.75 -2.96
C PRO A 33 5.49 -17.62 -2.98
N PRO A 34 4.72 -18.52 -2.32
CA PRO A 34 3.27 -18.37 -2.20
C PRO A 34 2.88 -17.01 -1.66
N ALA A 35 1.87 -16.38 -2.28
CA ALA A 35 1.38 -15.09 -1.80
C ALA A 35 0.65 -15.24 -0.46
N ARG A 36 0.86 -14.28 0.44
CA ARG A 36 0.18 -14.16 1.73
C ARG A 36 -1.07 -13.28 1.54
N SER A 37 -2.12 -13.54 2.33
CA SER A 37 -3.34 -12.73 2.22
C SER A 37 -3.18 -11.42 2.98
N LEU A 38 -3.24 -10.29 2.27
CA LEU A 38 -3.33 -8.96 2.86
C LEU A 38 -4.68 -8.80 3.59
N ALA A 39 -5.79 -9.14 2.93
CA ALA A 39 -7.12 -9.07 3.55
C ALA A 39 -7.22 -9.91 4.82
N GLY A 40 -6.61 -11.10 4.84
CA GLY A 40 -6.55 -11.95 6.04
C GLY A 40 -5.74 -11.32 7.16
N ALA A 41 -4.60 -10.71 6.85
CA ALA A 41 -3.78 -10.03 7.84
C ALA A 41 -4.45 -8.79 8.43
N LEU A 42 -5.27 -8.08 7.65
CA LEU A 42 -5.96 -6.86 8.09
C LEU A 42 -7.28 -7.10 8.84
N ARG A 43 -7.85 -8.30 8.79
CA ARG A 43 -9.06 -8.65 9.54
C ARG A 43 -8.74 -9.08 10.96
N GLN A 44 -8.41 -8.12 11.80
CA GLN A 44 -8.09 -8.32 13.21
C GLN A 44 -9.21 -7.79 14.11
N PRO A 45 -9.35 -8.30 15.36
CA PRO A 45 -10.25 -7.71 16.36
C PRO A 45 -9.88 -6.27 16.73
N ARG A 46 -8.60 -5.93 16.61
CA ARG A 46 -8.03 -4.58 16.78
C ARG A 46 -7.87 -3.86 15.45
N LEU A 47 -7.51 -2.58 15.49
CA LEU A 47 -7.09 -1.86 14.30
C LEU A 47 -5.78 -2.45 13.78
N ALA A 48 -5.76 -2.93 12.52
CA ALA A 48 -4.56 -3.46 11.91
C ALA A 48 -3.63 -2.33 11.40
N LEU A 49 -2.33 -2.61 11.31
CA LEU A 49 -1.32 -1.67 10.86
C LEU A 49 -0.58 -2.18 9.63
N ILE A 50 -0.66 -1.43 8.53
CA ILE A 50 0.27 -1.52 7.40
C ILE A 50 1.39 -0.51 7.65
N ALA A 51 2.59 -0.98 7.97
CA ALA A 51 3.75 -0.13 8.21
C ALA A 51 4.52 0.10 6.91
N GLU A 52 4.70 1.37 6.51
CA GLU A 52 5.30 1.72 5.23
C GLU A 52 6.78 2.11 5.37
N THR A 53 7.64 1.51 4.55
CA THR A 53 9.02 1.94 4.35
C THR A 53 9.08 2.93 3.17
N LYS A 54 9.67 4.10 3.41
CA LYS A 54 9.70 5.20 2.44
C LYS A 54 10.92 6.09 2.64
N ARG A 55 11.75 6.26 1.61
CA ARG A 55 12.98 7.05 1.70
C ARG A 55 12.72 8.55 1.68
N ARG A 56 11.81 9.01 0.81
CA ARG A 56 11.49 10.42 0.59
C ARG A 56 10.04 10.62 0.19
N THR A 57 9.59 11.87 0.19
CA THR A 57 8.27 12.25 -0.35
C THR A 57 8.41 13.45 -1.28
N PRO A 58 7.49 13.64 -2.25
CA PRO A 58 7.50 14.79 -3.14
C PRO A 58 7.38 16.13 -2.42
N THR A 59 6.71 16.16 -1.25
CA THR A 59 6.39 17.39 -0.52
C THR A 59 7.44 17.76 0.52
N MET A 60 8.09 16.78 1.15
CA MET A 60 8.98 16.99 2.30
C MET A 60 10.43 16.61 2.01
N GLY A 61 10.70 16.09 0.80
CA GLY A 61 12.03 15.65 0.43
C GLY A 61 12.47 14.39 1.16
N LEU A 62 13.73 14.33 1.54
CA LEU A 62 14.38 13.16 2.17
C LEU A 62 13.86 12.98 3.60
N LEU A 63 13.41 11.77 3.94
CA LEU A 63 12.99 11.38 5.29
C LEU A 63 14.08 10.60 6.04
N ALA A 64 14.92 9.86 5.29
CA ALA A 64 16.02 9.08 5.85
C ALA A 64 17.26 9.20 4.96
N GLU A 65 18.39 9.65 5.51
CA GLU A 65 19.69 9.68 4.81
C GLU A 65 20.18 8.26 4.53
N SER A 66 20.19 7.43 5.57
CA SER A 66 20.43 5.99 5.44
C SER A 66 19.09 5.27 5.37
N TYR A 67 18.83 4.58 4.26
CA TYR A 67 17.59 3.87 4.02
C TYR A 67 17.86 2.40 3.71
N ASP A 68 17.52 1.55 4.67
CA ASP A 68 17.51 0.09 4.53
C ASP A 68 16.08 -0.41 4.76
N PRO A 69 15.31 -0.65 3.67
CA PRO A 69 13.92 -1.08 3.78
C PRO A 69 13.77 -2.45 4.44
N ALA A 70 14.76 -3.34 4.32
CA ALA A 70 14.71 -4.66 4.95
C ALA A 70 14.92 -4.56 6.47
N ALA A 71 15.85 -3.71 6.95
CA ALA A 71 16.05 -3.48 8.37
C ALA A 71 14.81 -2.83 9.00
N LEU A 72 14.22 -1.83 8.33
CA LEU A 72 12.98 -1.20 8.77
C LEU A 72 11.83 -2.21 8.83
N ALA A 73 11.62 -2.98 7.77
CA ALA A 73 10.57 -3.98 7.69
C ALA A 73 10.71 -5.06 8.78
N ARG A 74 11.93 -5.50 9.07
CA ARG A 74 12.21 -6.41 10.20
C ARG A 74 11.80 -5.80 11.53
N THR A 75 12.14 -4.54 11.76
CA THR A 75 11.76 -3.81 12.98
C THR A 75 10.24 -3.68 13.10
N TYR A 76 9.56 -3.33 12.00
CA TYR A 76 8.09 -3.18 11.99
C TYR A 76 7.38 -4.51 12.24
N ALA A 77 7.79 -5.58 11.54
CA ALA A 77 7.22 -6.92 11.71
C ALA A 77 7.45 -7.45 13.13
N ALA A 78 8.66 -7.31 13.69
CA ALA A 78 8.98 -7.70 15.06
C ALA A 78 8.20 -6.90 16.11
N ALA A 79 7.82 -5.66 15.80
CA ALA A 79 7.01 -4.81 16.67
C ALA A 79 5.50 -5.06 16.54
N GLY A 80 5.06 -5.94 15.63
CA GLY A 80 3.66 -6.37 15.50
C GLY A 80 2.87 -5.69 14.36
N ALA A 81 3.53 -5.09 13.36
CA ALA A 81 2.85 -4.65 12.15
C ALA A 81 2.22 -5.85 11.42
N ASP A 82 0.98 -5.69 10.97
CA ASP A 82 0.21 -6.76 10.31
C ASP A 82 0.60 -6.95 8.84
N ALA A 83 1.07 -5.88 8.19
CA ALA A 83 1.57 -5.88 6.83
C ALA A 83 2.67 -4.82 6.65
N ILE A 84 3.49 -4.99 5.61
CA ILE A 84 4.54 -4.04 5.26
C ILE A 84 4.26 -3.45 3.88
N SER A 85 4.21 -2.12 3.77
CA SER A 85 4.13 -1.39 2.52
C SER A 85 5.53 -0.94 2.10
N VAL A 86 5.89 -1.18 0.83
CA VAL A 86 7.20 -0.82 0.27
C VAL A 86 7.00 0.16 -0.87
N LEU A 87 7.46 1.41 -0.69
CA LEU A 87 7.50 2.39 -1.76
C LEU A 87 8.48 1.93 -2.82
N CYS A 88 7.99 1.75 -4.07
CA CYS A 88 8.77 1.25 -5.20
C CYS A 88 8.99 2.29 -6.30
N GLN A 89 8.29 3.44 -6.29
CA GLN A 89 8.47 4.51 -7.25
C GLN A 89 9.82 5.21 -7.02
N GLU A 90 10.64 5.29 -8.07
CA GLU A 90 12.06 5.70 -7.98
C GLU A 90 12.20 7.22 -7.88
N THR A 91 11.73 7.94 -8.88
CA THR A 91 12.03 9.37 -9.11
C THR A 91 11.58 10.26 -7.96
N SER A 92 10.34 10.17 -7.55
CA SER A 92 9.76 11.06 -6.54
C SER A 92 9.87 10.54 -5.10
N PHE A 93 9.96 9.20 -4.92
CA PHE A 93 9.99 8.59 -3.58
C PHE A 93 11.31 7.90 -3.23
N GLY A 94 12.22 7.72 -4.19
CA GLY A 94 13.52 7.08 -3.98
C GLY A 94 13.40 5.60 -3.61
N GLY A 95 12.32 4.96 -4.07
CA GLY A 95 12.09 3.53 -3.93
C GLY A 95 12.70 2.74 -5.08
N GLU A 96 12.60 1.41 -5.02
CA GLU A 96 12.98 0.49 -6.08
C GLU A 96 12.15 -0.79 -5.97
N PRO A 97 11.66 -1.39 -7.07
CA PRO A 97 10.97 -2.67 -7.02
C PRO A 97 11.81 -3.81 -6.40
N ALA A 98 13.13 -3.76 -6.54
CA ALA A 98 14.05 -4.73 -5.94
C ALA A 98 13.97 -4.78 -4.39
N HIS A 99 13.54 -3.70 -3.74
CA HIS A 99 13.32 -3.66 -2.30
C HIS A 99 12.28 -4.69 -1.84
N LEU A 100 11.30 -5.06 -2.70
CA LEU A 100 10.28 -6.06 -2.39
C LEU A 100 10.89 -7.40 -1.98
N THR A 101 11.89 -7.88 -2.74
CA THR A 101 12.55 -9.16 -2.44
C THR A 101 13.28 -9.14 -1.11
N ALA A 102 14.01 -8.05 -0.83
CA ALA A 102 14.73 -7.90 0.44
C ALA A 102 13.78 -7.81 1.65
N VAL A 103 12.68 -7.07 1.51
CA VAL A 103 11.64 -6.94 2.55
C VAL A 103 10.91 -8.27 2.74
N ARG A 104 10.53 -8.93 1.66
CA ARG A 104 9.84 -10.23 1.71
C ARG A 104 10.63 -11.29 2.49
N ALA A 105 11.95 -11.30 2.35
CA ALA A 105 12.83 -12.24 3.03
C ALA A 105 12.85 -12.11 4.56
N VAL A 106 12.47 -10.95 5.11
CA VAL A 106 12.60 -10.64 6.54
C VAL A 106 11.27 -10.42 7.27
N THR A 107 10.14 -10.41 6.57
CA THR A 107 8.82 -10.08 7.16
C THR A 107 8.06 -11.27 7.72
N GLY A 108 8.66 -12.47 7.76
CA GLY A 108 8.02 -13.67 8.31
C GLY A 108 6.67 -13.96 7.65
N THR A 109 5.57 -13.85 8.39
CA THR A 109 4.21 -14.07 7.89
C THR A 109 3.49 -12.80 7.42
N ALA A 110 4.02 -11.59 7.73
CA ALA A 110 3.40 -10.34 7.33
C ALA A 110 3.45 -10.15 5.80
N PRO A 111 2.30 -9.92 5.14
CA PRO A 111 2.26 -9.70 3.69
C PRO A 111 2.94 -8.39 3.30
N VAL A 112 3.47 -8.36 2.07
CA VAL A 112 4.20 -7.23 1.50
C VAL A 112 3.37 -6.60 0.39
N LEU A 113 3.06 -5.31 0.55
CA LEU A 113 2.36 -4.48 -0.42
C LEU A 113 3.37 -3.69 -1.27
N ARG A 114 3.32 -3.84 -2.59
CA ARG A 114 3.98 -2.90 -3.52
C ARG A 114 3.18 -1.60 -3.56
N LYS A 115 3.73 -0.54 -2.99
CA LYS A 115 3.17 0.83 -3.05
C LYS A 115 3.84 1.57 -4.21
N ASP A 116 3.09 1.70 -5.30
CA ASP A 116 3.59 2.26 -6.57
C ASP A 116 2.40 2.80 -7.39
N PHE A 117 2.66 3.51 -8.51
CA PHE A 117 1.63 3.90 -9.48
C PHE A 117 1.53 2.81 -10.55
N VAL A 118 0.69 1.82 -10.29
CA VAL A 118 0.53 0.64 -11.16
C VAL A 118 -0.50 0.94 -12.25
N THR A 119 -0.05 0.94 -13.51
CA THR A 119 -0.86 1.22 -14.71
C THR A 119 -0.83 0.07 -15.72
N SER A 120 0.08 -0.91 -15.56
CA SER A 120 0.33 -1.96 -16.54
C SER A 120 0.39 -3.36 -15.93
N GLU A 121 0.10 -4.38 -16.75
CA GLU A 121 0.23 -5.79 -16.36
C GLU A 121 1.68 -6.16 -16.06
N TYR A 122 2.64 -5.56 -16.78
CA TYR A 122 4.07 -5.74 -16.51
C TYR A 122 4.40 -5.51 -15.04
N GLN A 123 3.91 -4.39 -14.46
CA GLN A 123 4.16 -4.06 -13.06
C GLN A 123 3.54 -5.08 -12.09
N LEU A 124 2.41 -5.70 -12.45
CA LEU A 124 1.77 -6.75 -11.64
C LEU A 124 2.60 -8.05 -11.68
N VAL A 125 3.06 -8.46 -12.86
CA VAL A 125 3.91 -9.65 -13.02
C VAL A 125 5.26 -9.44 -12.33
N GLU A 126 5.86 -8.25 -12.48
CA GLU A 126 7.09 -7.84 -11.79
C GLU A 126 6.90 -7.89 -10.27
N ALA A 127 5.81 -7.32 -9.74
CA ALA A 127 5.50 -7.36 -8.30
C ALA A 127 5.43 -8.81 -7.78
N ARG A 128 4.71 -9.67 -8.51
CA ARG A 128 4.58 -11.09 -8.14
C ARG A 128 5.91 -11.82 -8.19
N ALA A 129 6.71 -11.61 -9.22
CA ALA A 129 8.03 -12.23 -9.39
C ALA A 129 9.01 -11.80 -8.28
N LEU A 130 8.92 -10.54 -7.82
CA LEU A 130 9.72 -9.99 -6.73
C LEU A 130 9.20 -10.34 -5.33
N GLY A 131 8.10 -11.10 -5.23
CA GLY A 131 7.58 -11.61 -3.98
C GLY A 131 6.59 -10.70 -3.26
N ALA A 132 6.01 -9.70 -3.93
CA ALA A 132 4.88 -8.97 -3.37
C ALA A 132 3.67 -9.90 -3.18
N ASP A 133 2.87 -9.61 -2.18
CA ASP A 133 1.62 -10.30 -1.85
C ASP A 133 0.41 -9.48 -2.32
N ALA A 134 0.57 -8.17 -2.37
CA ALA A 134 -0.44 -7.22 -2.83
C ALA A 134 0.18 -6.05 -3.59
N VAL A 135 -0.66 -5.34 -4.33
CA VAL A 135 -0.31 -4.14 -5.09
C VAL A 135 -1.30 -3.01 -4.81
N LEU A 136 -0.87 -1.77 -5.00
CA LEU A 136 -1.73 -0.60 -5.00
C LEU A 136 -2.32 -0.38 -6.39
N LEU A 137 -3.62 -0.13 -6.48
CA LEU A 137 -4.29 0.39 -7.67
C LEU A 137 -5.04 1.67 -7.27
N ILE A 138 -4.77 2.78 -7.96
CA ILE A 138 -5.35 4.10 -7.63
C ILE A 138 -6.45 4.40 -8.63
N VAL A 139 -7.70 4.58 -8.16
CA VAL A 139 -8.86 4.80 -9.06
C VAL A 139 -8.66 6.05 -9.90
N GLY A 140 -8.26 7.17 -9.31
CA GLY A 140 -8.00 8.42 -10.01
C GLY A 140 -6.87 8.39 -11.05
N ALA A 141 -6.06 7.31 -11.05
CA ALA A 141 -4.97 7.11 -12.02
C ALA A 141 -5.37 6.24 -13.22
N LEU A 142 -6.53 5.57 -13.18
CA LEU A 142 -6.91 4.51 -14.11
C LEU A 142 -8.30 4.75 -14.70
N PRO A 143 -8.50 4.62 -16.02
CA PRO A 143 -9.84 4.49 -16.57
C PRO A 143 -10.56 3.26 -15.96
N PRO A 144 -11.88 3.29 -15.73
CA PRO A 144 -12.62 2.20 -15.07
C PRO A 144 -12.38 0.82 -15.68
N ALA A 145 -12.40 0.70 -17.02
CA ALA A 145 -12.12 -0.55 -17.72
C ALA A 145 -10.68 -1.05 -17.49
N ARG A 146 -9.72 -0.14 -17.30
CA ARG A 146 -8.32 -0.51 -16.99
C ARG A 146 -8.19 -1.01 -15.56
N LEU A 147 -8.85 -0.36 -14.60
CA LEU A 147 -8.92 -0.82 -13.21
C LEU A 147 -9.49 -2.25 -13.13
N GLU A 148 -10.60 -2.52 -13.82
CA GLU A 148 -11.21 -3.85 -13.87
C GLU A 148 -10.27 -4.91 -14.47
N SER A 149 -9.61 -4.58 -15.59
CA SER A 149 -8.61 -5.45 -16.23
C SER A 149 -7.45 -5.77 -15.30
N LEU A 150 -6.86 -4.74 -14.63
CA LEU A 150 -5.75 -4.94 -13.70
C LEU A 150 -6.17 -5.73 -12.46
N LEU A 151 -7.37 -5.50 -11.92
CA LEU A 151 -7.93 -6.32 -10.84
C LEU A 151 -8.11 -7.78 -11.26
N GLY A 152 -8.54 -8.02 -12.50
CA GLY A 152 -8.60 -9.36 -13.07
C GLY A 152 -7.24 -10.04 -13.13
N THR A 153 -6.22 -9.33 -13.63
CA THR A 153 -4.84 -9.84 -13.69
C THR A 153 -4.25 -10.07 -12.30
N THR A 154 -4.48 -9.14 -11.36
CA THR A 154 -4.03 -9.29 -9.96
C THR A 154 -4.53 -10.60 -9.36
N ARG A 155 -5.84 -10.92 -9.55
CA ARG A 155 -6.43 -12.19 -9.10
C ARG A 155 -5.80 -13.41 -9.76
N ARG A 156 -5.56 -13.37 -11.10
CA ARG A 156 -4.90 -14.49 -11.83
C ARG A 156 -3.48 -14.76 -11.34
N LEU A 157 -2.77 -13.72 -10.90
CA LEU A 157 -1.41 -13.82 -10.33
C LEU A 157 -1.40 -14.28 -8.86
N GLY A 158 -2.57 -14.45 -8.23
CA GLY A 158 -2.68 -14.75 -6.80
C GLY A 158 -2.31 -13.57 -5.89
N LEU A 159 -2.25 -12.33 -6.44
CA LEU A 159 -2.05 -11.11 -5.68
C LEU A 159 -3.38 -10.57 -5.17
N GLU A 160 -3.34 -9.78 -4.10
CA GLU A 160 -4.45 -8.92 -3.69
C GLU A 160 -4.21 -7.46 -4.10
N ALA A 161 -5.27 -6.66 -4.20
CA ALA A 161 -5.18 -5.25 -4.53
C ALA A 161 -5.75 -4.39 -3.40
N LEU A 162 -4.94 -3.43 -2.91
CA LEU A 162 -5.41 -2.26 -2.18
C LEU A 162 -5.84 -1.23 -3.21
N VAL A 163 -7.15 -0.96 -3.30
CA VAL A 163 -7.72 -0.03 -4.27
C VAL A 163 -7.96 1.31 -3.59
N GLU A 164 -7.14 2.30 -3.95
CA GLU A 164 -7.13 3.62 -3.32
C GLU A 164 -8.18 4.54 -3.94
N VAL A 165 -8.95 5.22 -3.07
CA VAL A 165 -10.02 6.15 -3.42
C VAL A 165 -9.90 7.46 -2.64
N HIS A 166 -10.41 8.58 -3.24
CA HIS A 166 -10.32 9.93 -2.67
C HIS A 166 -11.69 10.62 -2.50
N ASP A 167 -12.75 10.03 -3.03
CA ASP A 167 -14.11 10.56 -2.93
C ASP A 167 -15.18 9.47 -3.11
N GLU A 168 -16.44 9.87 -3.07
CA GLU A 168 -17.61 9.01 -3.21
C GLU A 168 -17.68 8.37 -4.61
N ALA A 169 -17.39 9.14 -5.67
CA ALA A 169 -17.46 8.64 -7.06
C ALA A 169 -16.37 7.59 -7.32
N GLU A 170 -15.13 7.80 -6.84
CA GLU A 170 -14.07 6.81 -6.91
C GLU A 170 -14.39 5.56 -6.09
N THR A 171 -15.08 5.71 -4.94
CA THR A 171 -15.55 4.59 -4.13
C THR A 171 -16.55 3.72 -4.89
N GLU A 172 -17.52 4.33 -5.58
CA GLU A 172 -18.47 3.61 -6.42
C GLU A 172 -17.78 2.86 -7.57
N VAL A 173 -16.81 3.48 -8.25
CA VAL A 173 -16.02 2.84 -9.30
C VAL A 173 -15.21 1.65 -8.76
N ALA A 174 -14.57 1.79 -7.61
CA ALA A 174 -13.81 0.71 -6.97
C ALA A 174 -14.70 -0.49 -6.62
N LEU A 175 -15.87 -0.22 -6.04
CA LEU A 175 -16.85 -1.26 -5.66
C LEU A 175 -17.43 -1.97 -6.90
N ALA A 176 -17.77 -1.20 -7.95
CA ALA A 176 -18.27 -1.78 -9.20
C ALA A 176 -17.24 -2.67 -9.88
N ALA A 177 -15.94 -2.32 -9.82
CA ALA A 177 -14.84 -3.14 -10.31
C ALA A 177 -14.57 -4.40 -9.45
N GLY A 178 -15.23 -4.54 -8.31
CA GLY A 178 -15.12 -5.68 -7.41
C GLY A 178 -13.89 -5.64 -6.49
N ALA A 179 -13.47 -4.43 -6.08
CA ALA A 179 -12.43 -4.24 -5.08
C ALA A 179 -12.84 -4.85 -3.74
N ARG A 180 -11.90 -5.53 -3.06
CA ARG A 180 -12.11 -6.20 -1.76
C ARG A 180 -11.43 -5.47 -0.60
N ILE A 181 -10.36 -4.73 -0.87
CA ILE A 181 -9.64 -3.92 0.09
C ILE A 181 -9.67 -2.50 -0.47
N ILE A 182 -10.31 -1.59 0.24
CA ILE A 182 -10.49 -0.19 -0.15
C ILE A 182 -9.55 0.66 0.71
N GLY A 183 -8.67 1.40 0.06
CA GLY A 183 -7.81 2.39 0.69
C GLY A 183 -8.44 3.77 0.61
N VAL A 184 -8.82 4.35 1.74
CA VAL A 184 -9.31 5.73 1.81
C VAL A 184 -8.12 6.64 2.06
N ASN A 185 -7.64 7.30 1.01
CA ASN A 185 -6.49 8.20 1.13
C ASN A 185 -6.94 9.62 1.45
N HIS A 186 -6.69 10.04 2.70
CA HIS A 186 -7.04 11.38 3.19
C HIS A 186 -6.27 12.50 2.50
N ARG A 187 -5.17 12.20 1.82
CA ARG A 187 -4.36 13.19 1.11
C ARG A 187 -4.87 13.36 -0.31
N ASP A 188 -5.40 14.51 -0.60
CA ASP A 188 -5.68 14.93 -1.98
C ASP A 188 -4.38 14.99 -2.78
N LEU A 189 -4.28 14.22 -3.86
CA LEU A 189 -3.07 14.12 -4.68
C LEU A 189 -2.85 15.34 -5.60
N THR A 190 -3.78 16.31 -5.60
CA THR A 190 -3.69 17.57 -6.34
C THR A 190 -3.20 18.70 -5.46
N THR A 191 -3.83 18.88 -4.29
CA THR A 191 -3.59 19.99 -3.35
C THR A 191 -2.66 19.62 -2.21
N PHE A 192 -2.46 18.33 -1.94
CA PHE A 192 -1.75 17.75 -0.78
C PHE A 192 -2.40 18.06 0.58
N THR A 193 -3.59 18.62 0.60
CA THR A 193 -4.37 18.76 1.84
C THR A 193 -4.76 17.39 2.38
N VAL A 194 -4.90 17.29 3.70
CA VAL A 194 -5.29 16.07 4.40
C VAL A 194 -6.60 16.29 5.13
N ASP A 195 -7.61 15.47 4.86
CA ASP A 195 -8.90 15.49 5.56
C ASP A 195 -9.23 14.11 6.15
N LEU A 196 -8.99 13.95 7.44
CA LEU A 196 -9.30 12.71 8.17
C LEU A 196 -10.80 12.37 8.22
N ARG A 197 -11.70 13.35 7.94
CA ARG A 197 -13.15 13.11 7.87
C ARG A 197 -13.54 12.27 6.65
N LEU A 198 -12.64 12.09 5.68
CA LEU A 198 -12.93 11.34 4.48
C LEU A 198 -13.32 9.89 4.80
N THR A 199 -12.62 9.21 5.73
CA THR A 199 -13.02 7.86 6.16
C THR A 199 -14.43 7.86 6.77
N GLU A 200 -14.78 8.85 7.58
CA GLU A 200 -16.11 8.97 8.20
C GLU A 200 -17.23 9.12 7.12
N ARG A 201 -16.92 9.85 6.02
CA ARG A 201 -17.85 10.04 4.90
C ARG A 201 -18.00 8.82 4.01
N LEU A 202 -16.87 8.15 3.68
CA LEU A 202 -16.88 7.06 2.71
C LEU A 202 -17.25 5.70 3.34
N ARG A 203 -16.93 5.49 4.62
CA ARG A 203 -17.18 4.20 5.30
C ARG A 203 -18.64 3.70 5.17
N PRO A 204 -19.68 4.56 5.30
CA PRO A 204 -21.08 4.13 5.14
C PRO A 204 -21.43 3.62 3.74
N LEU A 205 -20.66 4.00 2.71
CA LEU A 205 -20.87 3.56 1.32
C LEU A 205 -20.22 2.20 1.04
N ILE A 206 -19.29 1.76 1.89
CA ILE A 206 -18.50 0.55 1.67
C ILE A 206 -19.14 -0.62 2.41
N PRO A 207 -19.50 -1.72 1.71
CA PRO A 207 -20.07 -2.91 2.33
C PRO A 207 -19.18 -3.50 3.43
N ASN A 208 -19.79 -4.10 4.47
CA ASN A 208 -19.07 -4.62 5.63
C ASN A 208 -18.20 -5.86 5.34
N ASP A 209 -18.38 -6.50 4.19
CA ASP A 209 -17.53 -7.61 3.74
C ASP A 209 -16.23 -7.14 3.07
N ARG A 210 -16.06 -5.82 2.87
CA ARG A 210 -14.82 -5.21 2.40
C ARG A 210 -13.91 -4.83 3.57
N VAL A 211 -12.61 -4.82 3.32
CA VAL A 211 -11.61 -4.28 4.25
C VAL A 211 -11.41 -2.80 3.92
N VAL A 212 -11.45 -1.95 4.94
CA VAL A 212 -11.23 -0.50 4.79
C VAL A 212 -9.91 -0.10 5.45
N VAL A 213 -9.01 0.47 4.67
CA VAL A 213 -7.70 0.97 5.11
C VAL A 213 -7.70 2.49 5.07
N ALA A 214 -7.46 3.15 6.18
CA ALA A 214 -7.30 4.60 6.24
C ALA A 214 -5.83 4.97 6.00
N GLU A 215 -5.57 5.82 4.99
CA GLU A 215 -4.23 6.18 4.54
C GLU A 215 -3.97 7.68 4.69
N SER A 216 -2.74 8.05 4.99
CA SER A 216 -2.26 9.43 5.18
C SER A 216 -2.83 10.15 6.41
N GLY A 217 -2.06 11.09 6.95
CA GLY A 217 -2.52 11.98 8.03
C GLY A 217 -2.59 11.36 9.42
N ILE A 218 -2.08 10.15 9.62
CA ILE A 218 -2.02 9.51 10.93
C ILE A 218 -0.72 9.93 11.63
N HIS A 219 -0.84 10.76 12.66
CA HIS A 219 0.29 11.32 13.40
C HIS A 219 0.46 10.72 14.81
N GLY A 220 -0.41 9.79 15.21
CA GLY A 220 -0.33 9.13 16.50
C GLY A 220 -1.56 8.30 16.87
N ALA A 221 -1.58 7.85 18.12
CA ALA A 221 -2.63 6.98 18.66
C ALA A 221 -4.02 7.62 18.62
N ALA A 222 -4.13 8.94 18.79
CA ALA A 222 -5.41 9.65 18.74
C ALA A 222 -6.05 9.59 17.35
N ASP A 223 -5.24 9.82 16.28
CA ASP A 223 -5.74 9.71 14.91
C ASP A 223 -6.11 8.26 14.57
N ALA A 224 -5.27 7.30 14.99
CA ALA A 224 -5.54 5.89 14.80
C ALA A 224 -6.85 5.46 15.50
N ALA A 225 -7.08 5.89 16.74
CA ALA A 225 -8.33 5.64 17.47
C ALA A 225 -9.54 6.29 16.76
N ARG A 226 -9.38 7.48 16.19
CA ARG A 226 -10.40 8.14 15.37
C ARG A 226 -10.75 7.32 14.13
N MET A 227 -9.74 6.83 13.38
CA MET A 227 -9.98 6.00 12.19
C MET A 227 -10.70 4.71 12.54
N ARG A 228 -10.34 4.10 13.65
CA ARG A 228 -11.05 2.95 14.17
C ARG A 228 -12.51 3.28 14.52
N GLY A 229 -12.76 4.40 15.20
CA GLY A 229 -14.12 4.90 15.50
C GLY A 229 -14.94 5.15 14.24
N ALA A 230 -14.30 5.62 13.17
CA ALA A 230 -14.89 5.80 11.85
C ALA A 230 -15.18 4.47 11.10
N GLY A 231 -14.72 3.34 11.63
CA GLY A 231 -14.98 2.01 11.05
C GLY A 231 -13.92 1.49 10.10
N ALA A 232 -12.71 2.06 10.10
CA ALA A 232 -11.57 1.46 9.41
C ALA A 232 -11.16 0.15 10.09
N ASP A 233 -10.76 -0.85 9.28
CA ASP A 233 -10.21 -2.12 9.73
C ASP A 233 -8.68 -1.99 9.94
N ALA A 234 -8.03 -1.14 9.15
CA ALA A 234 -6.60 -0.92 9.20
C ALA A 234 -6.23 0.54 8.94
N ILE A 235 -5.00 0.89 9.32
CA ILE A 235 -4.33 2.14 8.94
C ILE A 235 -3.04 1.85 8.17
N LEU A 236 -2.67 2.72 7.22
CA LEU A 236 -1.38 2.71 6.57
C LEU A 236 -0.56 3.90 7.04
N VAL A 237 0.60 3.65 7.65
CA VAL A 237 1.44 4.67 8.28
C VAL A 237 2.87 4.57 7.78
N GLY A 238 3.40 5.67 7.26
CA GLY A 238 4.78 5.76 6.79
C GLY A 238 5.56 6.91 7.42
N GLU A 239 5.13 8.15 7.23
CA GLU A 239 5.88 9.33 7.64
C GLU A 239 6.17 9.35 9.15
N LEU A 240 5.20 9.04 9.98
CA LEU A 240 5.36 8.95 11.44
C LEU A 240 6.45 7.94 11.82
N LEU A 241 6.46 6.76 11.17
CA LEU A 241 7.43 5.71 11.43
C LEU A 241 8.85 6.10 10.97
N MET A 242 8.95 6.70 9.78
CA MET A 242 10.25 7.10 9.21
C MET A 242 10.92 8.25 9.97
N ARG A 243 10.15 9.07 10.69
CA ARG A 243 10.66 10.18 11.50
C ARG A 243 10.93 9.81 12.96
N ALA A 244 10.46 8.65 13.40
CA ALA A 244 10.55 8.24 14.78
C ALA A 244 11.98 7.81 15.14
N PRO A 245 12.56 8.25 16.27
CA PRO A 245 13.82 7.74 16.78
C PRO A 245 13.79 6.23 17.09
N ASP A 246 12.65 5.73 17.57
CA ASP A 246 12.35 4.30 17.75
C ASP A 246 11.04 3.96 17.01
N PRO A 247 11.11 3.58 15.73
CA PRO A 247 9.92 3.23 14.97
C PRO A 247 9.22 1.97 15.49
N GLY A 248 9.96 1.05 16.13
CA GLY A 248 9.37 -0.13 16.77
C GLY A 248 8.46 0.23 17.95
N ALA A 249 8.84 1.22 18.77
CA ALA A 249 7.98 1.71 19.84
C ALA A 249 6.69 2.35 19.31
N VAL A 250 6.79 3.09 18.20
CA VAL A 250 5.61 3.67 17.54
C VAL A 250 4.69 2.58 17.00
N VAL A 251 5.23 1.57 16.31
CA VAL A 251 4.43 0.42 15.86
C VAL A 251 3.70 -0.22 17.03
N ARG A 252 4.42 -0.57 18.12
CA ARG A 252 3.81 -1.15 19.32
C ARG A 252 2.68 -0.29 19.89
N SER A 253 2.84 1.03 19.93
CA SER A 253 1.81 1.95 20.43
C SER A 253 0.55 1.97 19.55
N LEU A 254 0.70 1.85 18.23
CA LEU A 254 -0.42 1.84 17.28
C LEU A 254 -1.18 0.51 17.31
N VAL A 255 -0.47 -0.63 17.42
CA VAL A 255 -1.10 -1.96 17.46
C VAL A 255 -1.70 -2.32 18.82
N ALA A 256 -1.29 -1.64 19.90
CA ALA A 256 -1.84 -1.82 21.23
C ALA A 256 -3.21 -1.16 21.44
N LEU A 257 -3.74 -0.43 20.45
CA LEU A 257 -5.09 0.15 20.51
C LEU A 257 -6.13 -0.96 20.60
N GLU A 258 -6.80 -1.03 21.76
CA GLU A 258 -7.70 -2.12 22.16
C GLU A 258 -8.83 -2.43 21.17
N ALA A 259 -9.38 -3.67 21.22
CA ALA A 259 -10.49 -4.11 20.40
C ALA A 259 -11.75 -3.25 20.57
N ARG A 260 -12.60 -3.10 19.54
CA ARG A 260 -13.93 -2.49 19.69
C ARG A 260 -14.68 -3.29 20.78
N THR A 261 -15.11 -2.61 21.84
CA THR A 261 -16.08 -3.16 22.80
C THR A 261 -17.45 -3.28 22.16
#